data_fa1a666bad8b2f22b3cfaf50736583a6
#
_entry.id   fa1a666bad8b2f22b3cfaf50736583a6
#
_cell.length_a   1.000
_cell.length_b   1.000
_cell.length_c   1.000
_cell.angle_alpha   90.00
_cell.angle_beta   90.00
_cell.angle_gamma   90.00
#
_symmetry.space_group_name_H-M   'P 1'
#
loop_
_entity.id
_entity.type
_entity.pdbx_description
1 polymer ?
#
loop_
_entity_poly.entity_id
_entity_poly.type
_entity_poly.pdbx_seq_one_letter_code
_entity_poly.pdbx_strand_id
1 'polypeptide(L)'
;MEKTLFQKIADKEIPSAMVYEDELCVAFRDITPVAPVHVLLVPRKPIPSIEAATAEDAALLGHLMLKVGEIARAEGLAEGGFRTVLNTGADAGQTVPHLHIHIIGGRSMQWPPG
;
A
#
# COMPACT_ATOMS: atom_id res chain seq x y z
N MET A 1 -2.62 -11.34 -20.24
CA MET A 1 -1.71 -10.36 -19.61
C MET A 1 -1.06 -10.97 -18.38
N GLU A 2 0.22 -10.69 -18.24
CA GLU A 2 0.94 -11.15 -17.06
C GLU A 2 0.47 -10.41 -15.83
N LYS A 3 0.31 -11.15 -14.74
CA LYS A 3 -0.02 -10.54 -13.45
C LYS A 3 1.20 -9.80 -12.91
N THR A 4 0.95 -8.67 -12.23
CA THR A 4 2.00 -7.99 -11.47
C THR A 4 2.38 -8.83 -10.26
N LEU A 5 3.54 -8.52 -9.65
CA LEU A 5 3.95 -9.16 -8.41
C LEU A 5 2.84 -9.06 -7.36
N PHE A 6 2.22 -7.87 -7.24
CA PHE A 6 1.19 -7.65 -6.21
C PHE A 6 -0.12 -8.37 -6.52
N GLN A 7 -0.47 -8.56 -7.80
CA GLN A 7 -1.62 -9.42 -8.15
C GLN A 7 -1.37 -10.85 -7.71
N LYS A 8 -0.15 -11.36 -7.92
CA LYS A 8 0.22 -12.71 -7.50
C LYS A 8 0.13 -12.88 -5.99
N ILE A 9 0.54 -11.86 -5.25
CA ILE A 9 0.41 -11.86 -3.78
C ILE A 9 -1.06 -11.82 -3.37
N ALA A 10 -1.86 -10.95 -4.00
CA ALA A 10 -3.28 -10.85 -3.71
C ALA A 10 -4.03 -12.16 -3.99
N ASP A 11 -3.63 -12.85 -5.06
CA ASP A 11 -4.22 -14.13 -5.46
C ASP A 11 -3.61 -15.31 -4.70
N LYS A 12 -2.68 -15.04 -3.77
CA LYS A 12 -2.00 -16.05 -2.94
C LYS A 12 -1.17 -17.06 -3.76
N GLU A 13 -0.71 -16.64 -4.93
CA GLU A 13 0.23 -17.41 -5.74
C GLU A 13 1.65 -17.29 -5.22
N ILE A 14 1.94 -16.19 -4.51
CA ILE A 14 3.22 -15.94 -3.84
C ILE A 14 2.90 -15.70 -2.36
N PRO A 15 3.58 -16.40 -1.44
CA PRO A 15 3.34 -16.21 0.00
C PRO A 15 3.76 -14.83 0.46
N SER A 16 3.06 -14.31 1.47
CA SER A 16 3.35 -13.02 2.09
C SER A 16 2.80 -13.00 3.50
N ALA A 17 3.25 -12.03 4.30
CA ALA A 17 2.73 -11.81 5.65
C ALA A 17 1.49 -10.92 5.55
N MET A 18 0.35 -11.52 5.24
CA MET A 18 -0.92 -10.83 5.05
C MET A 18 -1.43 -10.28 6.38
N VAL A 19 -1.80 -8.99 6.40
CA VAL A 19 -2.37 -8.33 7.60
C VAL A 19 -3.83 -7.93 7.42
N TYR A 20 -4.30 -7.82 6.19
CA TYR A 20 -5.69 -7.46 5.89
C TYR A 20 -6.05 -7.91 4.48
N GLU A 21 -7.28 -8.32 4.28
CA GLU A 21 -7.81 -8.57 2.93
C GLU A 21 -9.32 -8.39 2.89
N ASP A 22 -9.81 -7.90 1.78
CA ASP A 22 -11.23 -7.84 1.46
C ASP A 22 -11.42 -8.06 -0.05
N GLU A 23 -12.64 -7.85 -0.54
CA GLU A 23 -12.96 -8.07 -1.96
C GLU A 23 -12.23 -7.13 -2.91
N LEU A 24 -11.79 -5.97 -2.42
CA LEU A 24 -11.22 -4.91 -3.26
C LEU A 24 -9.71 -4.77 -3.10
N CYS A 25 -9.16 -5.15 -1.96
CA CYS A 25 -7.75 -4.91 -1.67
C CYS A 25 -7.16 -5.92 -0.69
N VAL A 26 -5.83 -5.94 -0.63
CA VAL A 26 -5.09 -6.71 0.34
C VAL A 26 -3.99 -5.84 0.93
N ALA A 27 -3.55 -6.18 2.14
CA ALA A 27 -2.40 -5.52 2.76
C ALA A 27 -1.47 -6.57 3.35
N PHE A 28 -0.18 -6.36 3.18
CA PHE A 28 0.84 -7.31 3.65
C PHE A 28 2.10 -6.54 4.06
N ARG A 29 2.93 -7.19 4.89
CA ARG A 29 4.15 -6.56 5.37
C ARG A 29 5.19 -6.51 4.27
N ASP A 30 5.90 -5.37 4.19
CA ASP A 30 7.03 -5.24 3.27
C ASP A 30 8.16 -6.15 3.77
N ILE A 31 8.79 -6.89 2.86
CA ILE A 31 9.89 -7.81 3.20
C ILE A 31 11.17 -7.06 3.52
N THR A 32 11.25 -5.78 3.16
CA THR A 32 12.40 -4.91 3.44
C THR A 32 11.90 -3.67 4.18
N PRO A 33 11.45 -3.84 5.44
CA PRO A 33 10.80 -2.73 6.14
C PRO A 33 11.78 -1.60 6.45
N VAL A 34 11.28 -0.37 6.34
CA VAL A 34 12.05 0.84 6.67
C VAL A 34 11.68 1.41 8.03
N ALA A 35 10.76 0.76 8.74
CA ALA A 35 10.30 1.16 10.06
C ALA A 35 9.75 -0.09 10.77
N PRO A 36 9.54 -0.03 12.11
CA PRO A 36 8.95 -1.15 12.86
C PRO A 36 7.64 -1.66 12.26
N VAL A 37 6.80 -0.76 11.71
CA VAL A 37 5.63 -1.14 10.94
C VAL A 37 5.80 -0.59 9.54
N HIS A 38 5.74 -1.48 8.54
CA HIS A 38 5.80 -1.11 7.13
C HIS A 38 4.90 -2.07 6.37
N VAL A 39 3.70 -1.60 6.05
CA VAL A 39 2.66 -2.38 5.38
C VAL A 39 2.42 -1.81 3.99
N LEU A 40 2.19 -2.67 3.02
CA LEU A 40 1.79 -2.29 1.66
C LEU A 40 0.31 -2.63 1.49
N LEU A 41 -0.48 -1.61 1.12
CA LEU A 41 -1.90 -1.77 0.80
C LEU A 41 -2.05 -1.67 -0.71
N VAL A 42 -2.60 -2.70 -1.34
CA VAL A 42 -2.74 -2.76 -2.79
C VAL A 42 -4.16 -3.12 -3.20
N PRO A 43 -4.70 -2.48 -4.24
CA PRO A 43 -5.97 -2.92 -4.80
C PRO A 43 -5.79 -4.21 -5.59
N ARG A 44 -6.81 -5.04 -5.63
CA ARG A 44 -6.79 -6.23 -6.50
C ARG A 44 -6.80 -5.84 -7.97
N LYS A 45 -7.48 -4.74 -8.30
CA LYS A 45 -7.44 -4.17 -9.65
C LYS A 45 -6.03 -3.67 -9.95
N PRO A 46 -5.40 -4.09 -11.05
CA PRO A 46 -4.01 -3.74 -11.34
C PRO A 46 -3.85 -2.34 -11.96
N ILE A 47 -4.25 -1.31 -11.24
CA ILE A 47 -4.02 0.08 -11.67
C ILE A 47 -2.50 0.32 -11.58
N PRO A 48 -1.83 0.73 -12.67
CA PRO A 48 -0.37 0.84 -12.65
C PRO A 48 0.18 1.86 -11.66
N SER A 49 -0.50 3.00 -11.49
CA SER A 49 -0.08 4.06 -10.57
C SER A 49 -1.26 4.98 -10.29
N ILE A 50 -1.09 5.91 -9.35
CA ILE A 50 -2.13 6.89 -9.07
C ILE A 50 -2.35 7.83 -10.29
N GLU A 51 -1.32 8.10 -11.05
CA GLU A 51 -1.43 8.92 -12.27
C GLU A 51 -2.29 8.24 -13.33
N ALA A 52 -2.25 6.91 -13.39
CA ALA A 52 -3.02 6.13 -14.36
C ALA A 52 -4.48 5.90 -13.93
N ALA A 53 -4.84 6.23 -12.69
CA ALA A 53 -6.21 6.07 -12.20
C ALA A 53 -7.16 7.03 -12.93
N THR A 54 -8.42 6.62 -13.05
CA THR A 54 -9.46 7.42 -13.72
C THR A 54 -10.65 7.62 -12.79
N ALA A 55 -11.64 8.39 -13.25
CA ALA A 55 -12.86 8.61 -12.49
C ALA A 55 -13.59 7.32 -12.13
N GLU A 56 -13.43 6.26 -12.93
CA GLU A 56 -13.99 4.93 -12.63
C GLU A 56 -13.41 4.34 -11.35
N ASP A 57 -12.24 4.77 -10.95
CA ASP A 57 -11.54 4.26 -9.77
C ASP A 57 -11.84 5.04 -8.50
N ALA A 58 -12.70 6.07 -8.58
CA ALA A 58 -12.96 6.96 -7.44
C ALA A 58 -13.41 6.22 -6.19
N ALA A 59 -14.37 5.29 -6.32
CA ALA A 59 -14.86 4.53 -5.17
C ALA A 59 -13.78 3.61 -4.60
N LEU A 60 -13.00 2.98 -5.46
CA LEU A 60 -11.89 2.12 -5.04
C LEU A 60 -10.82 2.92 -4.30
N LEU A 61 -10.44 4.08 -4.83
CA LEU A 61 -9.43 4.93 -4.18
C LEU A 61 -9.92 5.42 -2.81
N GLY A 62 -11.19 5.80 -2.71
CA GLY A 62 -11.79 6.16 -1.42
C GLY A 62 -11.75 5.00 -0.43
N HIS A 63 -12.07 3.81 -0.89
CA HIS A 63 -12.01 2.59 -0.08
C HIS A 63 -10.59 2.37 0.45
N LEU A 64 -9.58 2.48 -0.42
CA LEU A 64 -8.18 2.32 -0.02
C LEU A 64 -7.79 3.33 1.06
N MET A 65 -8.16 4.60 0.89
CA MET A 65 -7.80 5.64 1.87
C MET A 65 -8.44 5.37 3.23
N LEU A 66 -9.68 4.90 3.26
CA LEU A 66 -10.33 4.51 4.52
C LEU A 66 -9.61 3.32 5.16
N LYS A 67 -9.18 2.35 4.36
CA LYS A 67 -8.46 1.19 4.88
C LYS A 67 -7.08 1.53 5.41
N VAL A 68 -6.43 2.55 4.87
CA VAL A 68 -5.16 3.06 5.45
C VAL A 68 -5.34 3.34 6.94
N GLY A 69 -6.36 4.11 7.30
CA GLY A 69 -6.63 4.45 8.70
C GLY A 69 -6.96 3.24 9.55
N GLU A 70 -7.79 2.33 9.03
CA GLU A 70 -8.16 1.12 9.76
C GLU A 70 -6.97 0.21 10.01
N ILE A 71 -6.14 -0.01 9.00
CA ILE A 71 -4.95 -0.85 9.11
C ILE A 71 -3.94 -0.22 10.08
N ALA A 72 -3.71 1.08 9.97
CA ALA A 72 -2.81 1.81 10.86
C ALA A 72 -3.27 1.66 12.32
N ARG A 73 -4.57 1.78 12.56
CA ARG A 73 -5.15 1.61 13.89
C ARG A 73 -4.92 0.20 14.42
N ALA A 74 -5.17 -0.81 13.58
CA ALA A 74 -4.96 -2.21 13.95
C ALA A 74 -3.49 -2.52 14.24
N GLU A 75 -2.56 -1.80 13.58
CA GLU A 75 -1.12 -1.96 13.79
C GLU A 75 -0.60 -1.12 14.97
N GLY A 76 -1.47 -0.44 15.68
CA GLY A 76 -1.10 0.33 16.86
C GLY A 76 -0.49 1.70 16.55
N LEU A 77 -0.74 2.24 15.37
CA LEU A 77 -0.11 3.49 14.92
C LEU A 77 -0.93 4.75 15.17
N ALA A 78 -2.17 4.60 15.63
CA ALA A 78 -3.08 5.76 15.73
C ALA A 78 -2.57 6.83 16.68
N GLU A 79 -2.01 6.45 17.81
CA GLU A 79 -1.55 7.40 18.84
C GLU A 79 -0.27 8.11 18.44
N GLY A 80 0.73 7.37 17.97
CA GLY A 80 2.02 7.95 17.58
C GLY A 80 2.00 8.58 16.19
N GLY A 81 1.05 8.19 15.37
CA GLY A 81 0.98 8.66 13.99
C GLY A 81 1.77 7.79 13.02
N PHE A 82 1.61 8.08 11.76
CA PHE A 82 2.24 7.29 10.70
C PHE A 82 2.34 8.12 9.43
N ARG A 83 3.13 7.63 8.49
CA ARG A 83 3.27 8.25 7.17
C ARG A 83 2.70 7.32 6.12
N THR A 84 1.98 7.91 5.18
CA THR A 84 1.43 7.19 4.03
C THR A 84 2.16 7.67 2.78
N VAL A 85 2.72 6.75 2.01
CA VAL A 85 3.50 7.08 0.82
C VAL A 85 2.94 6.34 -0.38
N LEU A 86 2.78 7.08 -1.47
CA LEU A 86 2.25 6.57 -2.72
C LEU A 86 3.16 7.05 -3.84
N ASN A 87 4.12 6.24 -4.23
CA ASN A 87 5.10 6.59 -5.25
C ASN A 87 4.54 6.42 -6.66
N THR A 88 4.83 7.37 -7.53
CA THR A 88 4.45 7.32 -8.93
C THR A 88 5.66 7.60 -9.79
N GLY A 89 6.00 6.64 -10.64
CA GLY A 89 7.05 6.80 -11.63
C GLY A 89 8.48 6.64 -11.12
N ALA A 90 9.42 6.76 -12.03
CA ALA A 90 10.82 6.46 -11.77
C ALA A 90 11.47 7.39 -10.75
N ASP A 91 11.19 8.70 -10.85
CA ASP A 91 11.80 9.67 -9.93
C ASP A 91 11.35 9.48 -8.49
N ALA A 92 10.15 8.93 -8.28
CA ALA A 92 9.66 8.62 -6.94
C ALA A 92 10.08 7.22 -6.45
N GLY A 93 10.74 6.44 -7.32
CA GLY A 93 11.20 5.10 -6.95
C GLY A 93 10.13 4.01 -7.06
N GLN A 94 9.13 4.20 -7.90
CA GLN A 94 8.15 3.15 -8.13
C GLN A 94 8.79 2.03 -8.96
N THR A 95 8.91 0.84 -8.35
CA THR A 95 9.56 -0.30 -9.01
C THR A 95 8.56 -1.36 -9.50
N VAL A 96 7.37 -1.41 -8.91
CA VAL A 96 6.31 -2.33 -9.32
C VAL A 96 5.17 -1.55 -9.96
N PRO A 97 4.79 -1.85 -11.23
CA PRO A 97 3.74 -1.12 -11.93
C PRO A 97 2.34 -1.58 -11.49
N HIS A 98 2.07 -1.44 -10.22
CA HIS A 98 0.80 -1.76 -9.57
C HIS A 98 0.70 -0.83 -8.36
N LEU A 99 -0.31 0.01 -8.36
CA LEU A 99 -0.55 0.99 -7.30
C LEU A 99 -0.43 0.33 -5.93
N HIS A 100 0.38 0.92 -5.06
CA HIS A 100 0.52 0.44 -3.69
C HIS A 100 0.79 1.60 -2.75
N ILE A 101 0.20 1.51 -1.57
CA ILE A 101 0.29 2.54 -0.55
C ILE A 101 1.14 1.99 0.59
N HIS A 102 2.25 2.66 0.87
CA HIS A 102 3.08 2.32 2.04
C HIS A 102 2.44 2.95 3.27
N ILE A 103 2.30 2.16 4.32
CA ILE A 103 1.87 2.62 5.64
C ILE A 103 3.06 2.37 6.56
N ILE A 104 3.68 3.44 7.03
CA ILE A 104 4.97 3.37 7.72
C ILE A 104 4.85 4.06 9.07
N GLY A 105 5.24 3.37 10.13
CA GLY A 105 5.13 3.93 11.48
C GLY A 105 5.93 3.17 12.52
N GLY A 106 5.82 3.61 13.76
CA GLY A 106 6.54 3.02 14.88
C GLY A 106 7.85 3.71 15.20
N ARG A 107 8.17 4.81 14.52
CA ARG A 107 9.31 5.66 14.81
C ARG A 107 9.03 7.08 14.31
N SER A 108 9.80 8.05 14.81
CA SER A 108 9.74 9.42 14.29
C SER A 108 10.29 9.48 12.87
N MET A 109 9.67 10.29 12.07
CA MET A 109 10.10 10.55 10.69
C MET A 109 10.43 12.02 10.53
N GLN A 110 11.28 12.32 9.55
CA GLN A 110 11.80 13.66 9.36
C GLN A 110 11.16 14.36 8.17
N TRP A 111 11.36 15.63 8.09
CA TRP A 111 10.97 16.46 6.97
C TRP A 111 12.22 17.18 6.46
N PRO A 112 12.49 17.22 5.13
CA PRO A 112 11.65 16.73 4.04
C PRO A 112 11.55 15.19 3.97
N PRO A 113 10.51 14.66 3.31
CA PRO A 113 10.25 13.23 3.30
C PRO A 113 11.17 12.39 2.40
N GLY A 114 12.00 13.03 1.64
CA GLY A 114 12.91 12.32 0.73
C GLY A 114 14.16 13.05 0.41
#